data_6cbd8af65a0590ad58b3bcad875c7a96
#
_entry.id   6cbd8af65a0590ad58b3bcad875c7a96
#
_cell.length_a   1.000
_cell.length_b   1.000
_cell.length_c   1.000
_cell.angle_alpha   90.00
_cell.angle_beta   90.00
_cell.angle_gamma   90.00
#
_symmetry.space_group_name_H-M   'P 1'
#
loop_
_entity.id
_entity.type
_entity.pdbx_description
1 polymer ?
#
loop_
_entity_poly.entity_id
_entity_poly.type
_entity_poly.pdbx_seq_one_letter_code
_entity_poly.pdbx_strand_id
1 'polypeptide(L)'
;MPQITVEYSAELSEAFDRRAFAFALHRTVGPLVSAEVAAFKTRFREIEESVIGDGSPAAMIHIRVGLLTGRSVELKQEVGQVAAGIARDHLKPVEGLPTQVTLEVYDLDREQYQKFVI
;
A
#
# COMPACT_ATOMS: atom_id res chain seq x y z
N MET A 1 -10.84 -8.22 -6.37
CA MET A 1 -10.82 -6.77 -6.62
C MET A 1 -10.00 -6.05 -5.56
N PRO A 2 -8.68 -6.03 -5.66
CA PRO A 2 -7.88 -5.38 -4.63
C PRO A 2 -8.11 -3.87 -4.55
N GLN A 3 -8.30 -3.39 -3.34
CA GLN A 3 -8.43 -1.97 -3.02
C GLN A 3 -7.23 -1.58 -2.16
N ILE A 4 -6.42 -0.67 -2.64
CA ILE A 4 -5.18 -0.28 -1.96
C ILE A 4 -5.22 1.20 -1.68
N THR A 5 -4.97 1.56 -0.43
CA THR A 5 -4.87 2.94 0.02
C THR A 5 -3.49 3.16 0.59
N VAL A 6 -2.84 4.23 0.15
CA VAL A 6 -1.50 4.60 0.60
C VAL A 6 -1.55 6.02 1.13
N GLU A 7 -1.27 6.17 2.43
CA GLU A 7 -1.11 7.47 3.05
C GLU A 7 0.38 7.74 3.22
N TYR A 8 0.84 8.92 2.84
CA TYR A 8 2.26 9.26 2.92
C TYR A 8 2.45 10.70 3.38
N SER A 9 3.48 10.92 4.17
CA SER A 9 3.84 12.28 4.61
C SER A 9 4.21 13.15 3.42
N ALA A 10 3.75 14.39 3.42
CA ALA A 10 4.01 15.33 2.32
C ALA A 10 5.50 15.50 2.02
N GLU A 11 6.35 15.41 3.04
CA GLU A 11 7.81 15.54 2.91
C GLU A 11 8.42 14.44 2.03
N LEU A 12 7.68 13.34 1.80
CA LEU A 12 8.16 12.22 0.98
C LEU A 12 7.79 12.35 -0.50
N SER A 13 7.10 13.43 -0.90
CA SER A 13 6.60 13.60 -2.27
C SER A 13 7.66 13.35 -3.34
N GLU A 14 8.88 13.85 -3.15
CA GLU A 14 9.98 13.70 -4.11
C GLU A 14 10.74 12.38 -3.94
N ALA A 15 10.65 11.75 -2.76
CA ALA A 15 11.41 10.56 -2.44
C ALA A 15 10.65 9.26 -2.73
N PHE A 16 9.32 9.34 -2.84
CA PHE A 16 8.46 8.18 -3.04
C PHE A 16 7.90 8.19 -4.46
N ASP A 17 8.37 7.26 -5.29
CA ASP A 17 7.88 7.10 -6.65
C ASP A 17 6.55 6.33 -6.62
N ARG A 18 5.49 7.03 -6.39
CA ARG A 18 4.16 6.47 -6.13
C ARG A 18 3.60 5.70 -7.32
N ARG A 19 3.67 6.30 -8.50
CA ARG A 19 3.10 5.67 -9.70
C ARG A 19 3.82 4.38 -10.05
N ALA A 20 5.14 4.39 -10.02
CA ALA A 20 5.94 3.19 -10.28
C ALA A 20 5.69 2.11 -9.23
N PHE A 21 5.54 2.51 -7.96
CA PHE A 21 5.16 1.62 -6.87
C PHE A 21 3.82 0.93 -7.17
N ALA A 22 2.80 1.69 -7.55
CA ALA A 22 1.47 1.14 -7.84
C ALA A 22 1.52 0.12 -8.97
N PHE A 23 2.19 0.45 -10.07
CA PHE A 23 2.29 -0.49 -11.21
C PHE A 23 3.05 -1.76 -10.84
N ALA A 24 4.15 -1.63 -10.11
CA ALA A 24 4.92 -2.80 -9.66
C ALA A 24 4.07 -3.68 -8.72
N LEU A 25 3.33 -3.06 -7.81
CA LEU A 25 2.45 -3.76 -6.89
C LEU A 25 1.38 -4.55 -7.64
N HIS A 26 0.70 -3.94 -8.59
CA HIS A 26 -0.36 -4.59 -9.37
C HIS A 26 0.18 -5.79 -10.14
N ARG A 27 1.31 -5.63 -10.83
CA ARG A 27 1.92 -6.69 -11.63
C ARG A 27 2.40 -7.86 -10.79
N THR A 28 2.92 -7.57 -9.60
CA THR A 28 3.50 -8.61 -8.74
C THR A 28 2.45 -9.31 -7.89
N VAL A 29 1.53 -8.56 -7.31
CA VAL A 29 0.50 -9.13 -6.42
C VAL A 29 -0.63 -9.80 -7.20
N GLY A 30 -0.95 -9.30 -8.39
CA GLY A 30 -2.04 -9.86 -9.19
C GLY A 30 -1.99 -11.37 -9.33
N PRO A 31 -0.89 -11.93 -9.84
CA PRO A 31 -0.76 -13.39 -9.97
C PRO A 31 -0.82 -14.13 -8.63
N LEU A 32 -0.30 -13.55 -7.56
CA LEU A 32 -0.31 -14.18 -6.23
C LEU A 32 -1.72 -14.42 -5.72
N VAL A 33 -2.62 -13.48 -5.97
CA VAL A 33 -3.99 -13.52 -5.43
C VAL A 33 -5.03 -13.86 -6.49
N SER A 34 -4.58 -14.27 -7.67
CA SER A 34 -5.45 -14.62 -8.80
C SER A 34 -6.39 -13.48 -9.16
N ALA A 35 -5.88 -12.26 -9.16
CA ALA A 35 -6.63 -11.06 -9.54
C ALA A 35 -6.05 -10.47 -10.82
N GLU A 36 -6.94 -10.02 -11.70
CA GLU A 36 -6.54 -9.32 -12.92
C GLU A 36 -5.88 -8.00 -12.56
N VAL A 37 -4.77 -7.68 -13.21
CA VAL A 37 -4.06 -6.40 -13.00
C VAL A 37 -5.02 -5.22 -13.18
N ALA A 38 -5.87 -5.29 -14.20
CA ALA A 38 -6.84 -4.24 -14.49
C ALA A 38 -7.87 -4.01 -13.39
N ALA A 39 -8.00 -4.95 -12.46
CA ALA A 39 -8.95 -4.85 -11.35
C ALA A 39 -8.39 -4.09 -10.14
N PHE A 40 -7.09 -3.91 -10.07
CA PHE A 40 -6.44 -3.22 -8.95
C PHE A 40 -6.77 -1.73 -8.96
N LYS A 41 -7.01 -1.19 -7.78
CA LYS A 41 -7.22 0.24 -7.60
C LYS A 41 -6.35 0.70 -6.44
N THR A 42 -5.38 1.56 -6.75
CA THR A 42 -4.49 2.15 -5.75
C THR A 42 -4.72 3.65 -5.72
N ARG A 43 -4.93 4.18 -4.55
CA ARG A 43 -5.08 5.62 -4.33
C ARG A 43 -4.07 6.10 -3.32
N PHE A 44 -3.58 7.31 -3.54
CA PHE A 44 -2.59 7.94 -2.69
C PHE A 44 -3.19 9.15 -2.00
N ARG A 45 -2.90 9.26 -0.72
CA ARG A 45 -3.40 10.36 0.10
C ARG A 45 -2.21 11.01 0.80
N GLU A 46 -1.94 12.26 0.45
CA GLU A 46 -0.88 13.03 1.07
C GLU A 46 -1.31 13.49 2.45
N ILE A 47 -0.44 13.28 3.45
CA ILE A 47 -0.69 13.67 4.84
C ILE A 47 0.15 14.92 5.12
N GLU A 48 -0.52 16.04 5.35
CA GLU A 48 0.15 17.32 5.61
C GLU A 48 0.62 17.44 7.04
N GLU A 49 -0.13 16.88 7.98
CA GLU A 49 0.18 16.99 9.41
C GLU A 49 0.07 15.62 10.07
N SER A 50 1.10 15.23 10.80
CA SER A 50 1.10 13.99 11.57
C SER A 50 1.99 14.16 12.80
N VAL A 51 1.69 13.38 13.83
CA VAL A 51 2.54 13.28 15.02
C VAL A 51 2.95 11.82 15.13
N ILE A 52 4.25 11.57 15.09
CA ILE A 52 4.80 10.22 15.16
C ILE A 52 5.56 10.08 16.47
N GLY A 53 5.09 9.15 17.29
CA GLY A 53 5.72 8.86 18.57
C GLY A 53 5.76 10.07 19.50
N ASP A 54 6.97 10.44 19.91
CA ASP A 54 7.21 11.56 20.83
C ASP A 54 7.32 12.92 20.12
N GLY A 55 7.07 12.96 18.81
CA GLY A 55 7.16 14.18 18.02
C GLY A 55 8.55 14.45 17.46
N SER A 56 9.50 13.55 17.64
CA SER A 56 10.81 13.66 16.97
C SER A 56 10.62 13.62 15.46
N PRO A 57 11.51 14.27 14.68
CA PRO A 57 11.37 14.29 13.22
C PRO A 57 11.29 12.89 12.63
N ALA A 58 10.20 12.62 11.90
CA ALA A 58 9.97 11.36 11.22
C ALA A 58 8.90 11.55 10.15
N ALA A 59 8.91 10.68 9.16
CA ALA A 59 7.86 10.61 8.15
C ALA A 59 7.21 9.24 8.20
N MET A 60 6.04 9.12 7.57
CA MET A 60 5.32 7.86 7.56
C MET A 60 4.74 7.54 6.20
N ILE A 61 4.65 6.24 5.92
CA ILE A 61 3.82 5.69 4.85
C ILE A 61 3.01 4.57 5.49
N HIS A 62 1.70 4.60 5.31
CA HIS A 62 0.83 3.50 5.73
C HIS A 62 0.10 2.96 4.52
N ILE A 63 0.23 1.65 4.28
CA ILE A 63 -0.34 0.98 3.12
C ILE A 63 -1.39 -0.01 3.61
N ARG A 64 -2.60 0.09 3.07
CA ARG A 64 -3.69 -0.85 3.35
C ARG A 64 -4.05 -1.59 2.07
N VAL A 65 -3.96 -2.91 2.10
CA VAL A 65 -4.30 -3.76 0.95
C VAL A 65 -5.56 -4.55 1.31
N GLY A 66 -6.67 -4.20 0.67
CA GLY A 66 -7.94 -4.90 0.85
C GLY A 66 -8.14 -5.95 -0.23
N LEU A 67 -8.36 -7.19 0.18
CA LEU A 67 -8.61 -8.33 -0.69
C LEU A 67 -9.97 -8.93 -0.35
N LEU A 68 -10.69 -9.39 -1.36
CA LEU A 68 -11.95 -10.12 -1.10
C LEU A 68 -11.66 -11.33 -0.22
N THR A 69 -12.57 -11.64 0.68
CA THR A 69 -12.48 -12.80 1.56
C THR A 69 -12.25 -14.09 0.77
N GLY A 70 -11.53 -15.03 1.37
CA GLY A 70 -11.25 -16.33 0.76
C GLY A 70 -9.76 -16.63 0.62
N ARG A 71 -8.86 -15.68 0.89
CA ARG A 71 -7.42 -15.90 0.89
C ARG A 71 -6.97 -16.37 2.26
N SER A 72 -6.00 -17.28 2.28
CA SER A 72 -5.45 -17.79 3.53
C SER A 72 -4.63 -16.74 4.26
N VAL A 73 -4.41 -16.98 5.55
CA VAL A 73 -3.53 -16.13 6.37
C VAL A 73 -2.12 -16.10 5.77
N GLU A 74 -1.62 -17.26 5.34
CA GLU A 74 -0.29 -17.40 4.76
C GLU A 74 -0.14 -16.58 3.48
N LEU A 75 -1.16 -16.60 2.62
CA LEU A 75 -1.13 -15.82 1.38
C LEU A 75 -1.18 -14.32 1.67
N LYS A 76 -1.99 -13.90 2.64
CA LYS A 76 -2.05 -12.49 3.03
C LYS A 76 -0.72 -12.02 3.62
N GLN A 77 -0.05 -12.87 4.40
CA GLN A 77 1.29 -12.56 4.90
C GLN A 77 2.29 -12.41 3.76
N GLU A 78 2.25 -13.29 2.78
CA GLU A 78 3.11 -13.20 1.61
C GLU A 78 2.86 -11.90 0.83
N VAL A 79 1.61 -11.55 0.60
CA VAL A 79 1.24 -10.29 -0.05
C VAL A 79 1.82 -9.11 0.72
N GLY A 80 1.70 -9.12 2.04
CA GLY A 80 2.24 -8.06 2.89
C GLY A 80 3.75 -7.92 2.75
N GLN A 81 4.48 -9.04 2.77
CA GLN A 81 5.93 -9.04 2.61
C GLN A 81 6.36 -8.53 1.24
N VAL A 82 5.68 -8.99 0.19
CA VAL A 82 5.96 -8.57 -1.18
C VAL A 82 5.69 -7.09 -1.34
N ALA A 83 4.55 -6.60 -0.86
CA ALA A 83 4.19 -5.19 -0.96
C ALA A 83 5.17 -4.30 -0.20
N ALA A 84 5.63 -4.74 0.97
CA ALA A 84 6.63 -4.00 1.75
C ALA A 84 7.95 -3.87 1.00
N GLY A 85 8.40 -4.95 0.35
CA GLY A 85 9.61 -4.94 -0.47
C GLY A 85 9.50 -3.99 -1.65
N ILE A 86 8.35 -3.99 -2.33
CA ILE A 86 8.10 -3.09 -3.45
C ILE A 86 8.11 -1.62 -2.97
N ALA A 87 7.50 -1.34 -1.82
CA ALA A 87 7.53 0.01 -1.24
C ALA A 87 8.97 0.46 -0.98
N ARG A 88 9.78 -0.43 -0.42
CA ARG A 88 11.19 -0.13 -0.15
C ARG A 88 11.95 0.20 -1.43
N ASP A 89 11.68 -0.52 -2.51
CA ASP A 89 12.35 -0.33 -3.79
C ASP A 89 12.01 1.01 -4.47
N HIS A 90 10.92 1.64 -4.04
CA HIS A 90 10.43 2.87 -4.65
C HIS A 90 10.49 4.08 -3.70
N LEU A 91 11.16 3.92 -2.57
CA LEU A 91 11.32 4.97 -1.58
C LEU A 91 12.80 5.25 -1.36
N LYS A 92 13.21 6.50 -1.56
CA LYS A 92 14.59 6.95 -1.28
C LYS A 92 14.66 7.48 0.14
N PRO A 93 15.77 7.24 0.85
CA PRO A 93 15.99 7.86 2.15
C PRO A 93 15.98 9.39 2.03
N VAL A 94 15.41 10.05 3.02
CA VAL A 94 15.49 11.50 3.17
C VAL A 94 16.36 11.80 4.38
N GLU A 95 17.45 12.52 4.18
CA GLU A 95 18.39 12.81 5.23
C GLU A 95 17.74 13.57 6.38
N GLY A 96 17.97 13.13 7.59
CA GLY A 96 17.42 13.75 8.80
C GLY A 96 15.94 13.45 9.03
N LEU A 97 15.34 12.60 8.20
CA LEU A 97 13.91 12.27 8.31
C LEU A 97 13.70 10.77 8.22
N PRO A 98 13.89 10.04 9.33
CA PRO A 98 13.58 8.60 9.33
C PRO A 98 12.15 8.35 8.90
N THR A 99 11.94 7.38 8.04
CA THR A 99 10.61 7.07 7.50
C THR A 99 10.15 5.71 8.00
N GLN A 100 8.99 5.69 8.64
CA GLN A 100 8.36 4.46 9.10
C GLN A 100 7.33 4.03 8.07
N VAL A 101 7.47 2.82 7.56
CA VAL A 101 6.54 2.23 6.59
C VAL A 101 5.80 1.11 7.29
N THR A 102 4.48 1.23 7.34
CA THR A 102 3.61 0.20 7.89
C THR A 102 2.66 -0.29 6.82
N LEU A 103 2.26 -1.55 6.94
CA LEU A 103 1.42 -2.17 5.94
C LEU A 103 0.50 -3.19 6.59
N GLU A 104 -0.76 -3.19 6.20
CA GLU A 104 -1.72 -4.20 6.61
C GLU A 104 -2.45 -4.77 5.41
N VAL A 105 -2.78 -6.05 5.49
CA VAL A 105 -3.62 -6.73 4.51
C VAL A 105 -4.88 -7.14 5.23
N TYR A 106 -6.04 -6.76 4.70
CA TYR A 106 -7.31 -7.01 5.35
C TYR A 106 -8.34 -7.56 4.36
N ASP A 107 -9.40 -8.15 4.89
CA ASP A 107 -10.46 -8.73 4.10
C ASP A 107 -11.52 -7.68 3.75
N LEU A 108 -11.91 -7.65 2.47
CA LEU A 108 -13.14 -7.03 2.02
C LEU A 108 -14.21 -8.12 2.03
N ASP A 109 -15.32 -7.88 2.70
CA ASP A 109 -16.39 -8.86 2.76
C ASP A 109 -16.99 -9.08 1.37
N ARG A 110 -16.76 -10.27 0.82
CA ARG A 110 -17.22 -10.63 -0.52
C ARG A 110 -18.75 -10.48 -0.66
N GLU A 111 -19.47 -10.74 0.38
CA GLU A 111 -20.95 -10.67 0.37
C GLU A 111 -21.45 -9.23 0.33
N GLN A 112 -20.63 -8.27 0.74
CA GLN A 112 -20.99 -6.86 0.80
C GLN A 112 -20.33 -6.03 -0.31
N TYR A 113 -19.50 -6.63 -1.14
CA TYR A 113 -18.74 -5.94 -2.16
C TYR A 113 -19.46 -5.96 -3.49
N GLN A 114 -19.67 -4.79 -4.07
CA GLN A 114 -20.33 -4.66 -5.36
C GLN A 114 -19.48 -3.81 -6.30
N LYS A 115 -19.49 -4.17 -7.56
CA LYS A 115 -18.76 -3.44 -8.60
C LYS A 115 -19.59 -3.41 -9.87
N PHE A 116 -19.60 -2.26 -10.51
CA PHE A 116 -20.10 -2.16 -11.89
C PHE A 116 -19.28 -1.10 -12.64
N VAL A 117 -19.33 -1.15 -13.96
CA VAL A 117 -18.63 -0.21 -14.82
C VAL A 117 -19.66 0.54 -15.66
N ILE A 118 -19.53 1.85 -15.69
CA ILE A 118 -20.38 2.70 -16.51
C ILE A 118 -19.73 2.91 -17.88
#